data_b43e3c483d91d02cd1db080e5c232f80
#
_entry.id   b43e3c483d91d02cd1db080e5c232f80
#
_cell.length_a   1.000
_cell.length_b   1.000
_cell.length_c   1.000
_cell.angle_alpha   90.00
_cell.angle_beta   90.00
_cell.angle_gamma   90.00
#
_symmetry.space_group_name_H-M   'P 1'
#
loop_
_entity.id
_entity.type
_entity.pdbx_description
1 polymer ?
#
loop_
_entity_poly.entity_id
_entity_poly.type
_entity_poly.pdbx_seq_one_letter_code
_entity_poly.pdbx_strand_id
1 'polypeptide(L)'
;MDEYYRLLQSLPPALRAPLEKLDIHYAPYVQEIRLRLGQPVLFTMQGRLCPAAKFLPGARLPTVLDAEALRDCFLQLCRRSVYAYEDELKRGYFTVQGGCRIGVAGCRGPGGFSAVTSLNLRIARWLTCPLPSELEAYIATPAGGLLLAGPPGSGKTTLLRSLVQKFCEGETIVSVIDERGELMAGESGSLPRAARIRCDVYARCTKAEGIAMALRCMNPRIIVCDELGTPGDAEAIAQGVASGVIFLAAVHCDSPEGLRKKPQLAQLLATGAFEKAAFLSGRAKPGTVVRLVAL
;
A
#
# COMPACT_ATOMS: atom_id res chain seq x y z
N MET A 1 8.28 -17.35 2.66
CA MET A 1 9.00 -16.90 1.43
C MET A 1 8.81 -15.39 1.34
N ASP A 2 9.91 -14.62 1.26
CA ASP A 2 9.87 -13.15 1.15
C ASP A 2 9.12 -12.72 -0.12
N GLU A 3 8.46 -11.57 -0.07
CA GLU A 3 7.69 -11.00 -1.17
C GLU A 3 8.55 -10.73 -2.42
N TYR A 4 9.84 -10.51 -2.25
CA TYR A 4 10.80 -10.43 -3.34
C TYR A 4 10.72 -11.67 -4.24
N TYR A 5 10.89 -12.85 -3.66
CA TYR A 5 10.88 -14.11 -4.44
C TYR A 5 9.50 -14.41 -5.03
N ARG A 6 8.41 -13.98 -4.38
CA ARG A 6 7.06 -14.11 -4.93
C ARG A 6 6.89 -13.25 -6.18
N LEU A 7 7.36 -11.99 -6.15
CA LEU A 7 7.30 -11.12 -7.30
C LEU A 7 8.08 -11.68 -8.48
N LEU A 8 9.24 -12.30 -8.24
CA LEU A 8 10.07 -12.90 -9.29
C LEU A 8 9.31 -13.97 -10.09
N GLN A 9 8.32 -14.67 -9.50
CA GLN A 9 7.52 -15.67 -10.23
C GLN A 9 6.70 -15.05 -11.36
N SER A 10 6.49 -13.76 -11.33
CA SER A 10 5.79 -13.01 -12.39
C SER A 10 6.74 -12.50 -13.49
N LEU A 11 8.04 -12.76 -13.39
CA LEU A 11 9.05 -12.33 -14.37
C LEU A 11 9.37 -13.43 -15.38
N PRO A 12 9.82 -13.03 -16.61
CA PRO A 12 10.38 -13.98 -17.58
C PRO A 12 11.54 -14.78 -16.99
N PRO A 13 11.71 -16.06 -17.39
CA PRO A 13 12.77 -16.92 -16.87
C PRO A 13 14.18 -16.31 -17.00
N ALA A 14 14.46 -15.58 -18.06
CA ALA A 14 15.75 -14.93 -18.31
C ALA A 14 16.11 -13.88 -17.24
N LEU A 15 15.13 -13.19 -16.67
CA LEU A 15 15.34 -12.26 -15.56
C LEU A 15 15.16 -12.95 -14.20
N ARG A 16 14.18 -13.85 -14.09
CA ARG A 16 13.87 -14.54 -12.84
C ARG A 16 15.02 -15.37 -12.32
N ALA A 17 15.55 -16.29 -13.14
CA ALA A 17 16.55 -17.25 -12.71
C ALA A 17 17.83 -16.62 -12.12
N PRO A 18 18.42 -15.56 -12.70
CA PRO A 18 19.55 -14.88 -12.06
C PRO A 18 19.14 -14.11 -10.79
N LEU A 19 17.95 -13.48 -10.75
CA LEU A 19 17.48 -12.71 -9.59
C LEU A 19 17.13 -13.62 -8.39
N GLU A 20 16.68 -14.86 -8.62
CA GLU A 20 16.41 -15.85 -7.57
C GLU A 20 17.67 -16.24 -6.78
N LYS A 21 18.86 -15.97 -7.32
CA LYS A 21 20.14 -16.23 -6.63
C LYS A 21 20.49 -15.19 -5.56
N LEU A 22 19.66 -14.17 -5.36
CA LEU A 22 19.87 -13.22 -4.29
C LEU A 22 19.84 -13.96 -2.95
N ASP A 23 20.84 -13.66 -2.10
CA ASP A 23 20.86 -14.21 -0.75
C ASP A 23 19.63 -13.74 0.05
N ILE A 24 19.04 -14.66 0.80
CA ILE A 24 17.83 -14.43 1.61
C ILE A 24 18.00 -13.28 2.61
N HIS A 25 19.23 -13.03 3.06
CA HIS A 25 19.53 -11.94 3.95
C HIS A 25 19.42 -10.55 3.30
N TYR A 26 19.62 -10.44 1.98
CA TYR A 26 19.47 -9.19 1.24
C TYR A 26 18.04 -8.96 0.73
N ALA A 27 17.27 -10.01 0.48
CA ALA A 27 15.94 -9.92 -0.08
C ALA A 27 15.02 -8.93 0.69
N PRO A 28 14.98 -8.90 2.05
CA PRO A 28 14.16 -7.97 2.81
C PRO A 28 14.50 -6.49 2.58
N TYR A 29 15.71 -6.18 2.16
CA TYR A 29 16.16 -4.81 1.93
C TYR A 29 15.89 -4.30 0.52
N VAL A 30 15.59 -5.17 -0.44
CA VAL A 30 15.22 -4.77 -1.80
C VAL A 30 13.82 -4.17 -1.79
N GLN A 31 13.71 -2.87 -1.99
CA GLN A 31 12.44 -2.15 -2.04
C GLN A 31 11.82 -2.17 -3.43
N GLU A 32 12.68 -2.05 -4.45
CA GLU A 32 12.26 -2.01 -5.85
C GLU A 32 13.28 -2.71 -6.74
N ILE A 33 12.79 -3.31 -7.83
CA ILE A 33 13.60 -3.79 -8.97
C ILE A 33 13.33 -2.83 -10.11
N ARG A 34 14.37 -2.20 -10.64
CA ARG A 34 14.25 -1.23 -11.74
C ARG A 34 14.85 -1.78 -13.01
N LEU A 35 14.01 -1.86 -14.02
CA LEU A 35 14.35 -2.31 -15.36
C LEU A 35 14.24 -1.10 -16.31
N ARG A 36 15.31 -0.78 -17.03
CA ARG A 36 15.35 0.36 -17.95
C ARG A 36 16.03 -0.03 -19.25
N LEU A 37 15.51 0.49 -20.35
CA LEU A 37 16.09 0.30 -21.67
C LEU A 37 17.56 0.77 -21.69
N GLY A 38 18.45 -0.05 -22.21
CA GLY A 38 19.88 0.26 -22.34
C GLY A 38 20.65 0.29 -21.01
N GLN A 39 20.04 -0.17 -19.90
CA GLN A 39 20.68 -0.17 -18.57
C GLN A 39 20.68 -1.55 -17.94
N PRO A 40 21.59 -1.81 -16.99
CA PRO A 40 21.58 -3.04 -16.19
C PRO A 40 20.37 -3.03 -15.23
N VAL A 41 20.07 -4.21 -14.69
CA VAL A 41 19.09 -4.34 -13.61
C VAL A 41 19.60 -3.63 -12.35
N LEU A 42 18.76 -2.77 -11.78
CA LEU A 42 19.07 -2.04 -10.55
C LEU A 42 18.11 -2.43 -9.43
N PHE A 43 18.62 -2.42 -8.21
CA PHE A 43 17.82 -2.45 -6.98
C PHE A 43 17.72 -1.07 -6.36
N THR A 44 16.58 -0.78 -5.75
CA THR A 44 16.47 0.27 -4.74
C THR A 44 16.54 -0.39 -3.36
N MET A 45 17.58 -0.07 -2.60
CA MET A 45 17.81 -0.57 -1.24
C MET A 45 18.05 0.60 -0.30
N GLN A 46 17.30 0.69 0.80
CA GLN A 46 17.37 1.81 1.75
C GLN A 46 17.30 3.19 1.09
N GLY A 47 16.47 3.31 0.03
CA GLY A 47 16.30 4.55 -0.73
C GLY A 47 17.43 4.87 -1.71
N ARG A 48 18.44 4.01 -1.88
CA ARG A 48 19.56 4.19 -2.80
C ARG A 48 19.48 3.21 -3.97
N LEU A 49 19.83 3.69 -5.16
CA LEU A 49 19.98 2.84 -6.35
C LEU A 49 21.34 2.15 -6.32
N CYS A 50 21.32 0.85 -6.58
CA CYS A 50 22.53 0.04 -6.69
C CYS A 50 22.39 -1.02 -7.80
N PRO A 51 23.47 -1.35 -8.52
CA PRO A 51 23.45 -2.45 -9.48
C PRO A 51 23.12 -3.79 -8.80
N ALA A 52 22.13 -4.51 -9.33
CA ALA A 52 21.74 -5.82 -8.79
C ALA A 52 22.90 -6.83 -8.81
N ALA A 53 23.76 -6.75 -9.82
CA ALA A 53 24.93 -7.61 -9.95
C ALA A 53 25.88 -7.61 -8.73
N LYS A 54 25.91 -6.52 -7.94
CA LYS A 54 26.71 -6.46 -6.70
C LYS A 54 26.27 -7.49 -5.65
N PHE A 55 25.00 -7.89 -5.68
CA PHE A 55 24.40 -8.79 -4.68
C PHE A 55 24.15 -10.20 -5.25
N LEU A 56 24.55 -10.42 -6.50
CA LEU A 56 24.27 -11.63 -7.27
C LEU A 56 25.56 -12.22 -7.86
N PRO A 57 26.55 -12.63 -7.02
CA PRO A 57 27.81 -13.15 -7.51
C PRO A 57 27.57 -14.42 -8.34
N GLY A 58 28.16 -14.47 -9.53
CA GLY A 58 28.02 -15.60 -10.45
C GLY A 58 26.66 -15.71 -11.16
N ALA A 59 25.74 -14.77 -10.97
CA ALA A 59 24.50 -14.70 -11.73
C ALA A 59 24.75 -14.05 -13.10
N ARG A 60 24.22 -14.67 -14.15
CA ARG A 60 24.29 -14.11 -15.52
C ARG A 60 23.09 -13.16 -15.75
N LEU A 61 23.17 -11.96 -15.20
CA LEU A 61 22.22 -10.89 -15.55
C LEU A 61 22.57 -10.31 -16.91
N PRO A 62 21.57 -9.84 -17.71
CA PRO A 62 21.85 -9.05 -18.88
C PRO A 62 22.69 -7.82 -18.51
N THR A 63 23.74 -7.54 -19.26
CA THR A 63 24.57 -6.33 -19.07
C THR A 63 23.74 -5.07 -19.28
N VAL A 64 22.85 -5.13 -20.27
CA VAL A 64 21.84 -4.10 -20.56
C VAL A 64 20.53 -4.79 -20.97
N LEU A 65 19.43 -4.14 -20.70
CA LEU A 65 18.09 -4.58 -21.12
C LEU A 65 17.78 -3.95 -22.47
N ASP A 66 17.40 -4.75 -23.45
CA ASP A 66 16.88 -4.27 -24.73
C ASP A 66 15.35 -4.06 -24.69
N ALA A 67 14.81 -3.56 -25.78
CA ALA A 67 13.39 -3.25 -25.90
C ALA A 67 12.51 -4.52 -25.89
N GLU A 68 13.00 -5.63 -26.42
CA GLU A 68 12.28 -6.90 -26.47
C GLU A 68 12.16 -7.51 -25.07
N ALA A 69 13.25 -7.55 -24.31
CA ALA A 69 13.25 -8.04 -22.93
C ALA A 69 12.31 -7.23 -22.03
N LEU A 70 12.28 -5.88 -22.17
CA LEU A 70 11.36 -5.02 -21.43
C LEU A 70 9.91 -5.27 -21.83
N ARG A 71 9.63 -5.40 -23.13
CA ARG A 71 8.29 -5.69 -23.64
C ARG A 71 7.79 -7.04 -23.16
N ASP A 72 8.62 -8.07 -23.23
CA ASP A 72 8.27 -9.43 -22.75
C ASP A 72 8.01 -9.43 -21.25
N CYS A 73 8.85 -8.73 -20.49
CA CYS A 73 8.65 -8.53 -19.05
C CYS A 73 7.32 -7.84 -18.75
N PHE A 74 6.98 -6.76 -19.46
CA PHE A 74 5.71 -6.05 -19.30
C PHE A 74 4.52 -6.95 -19.60
N LEU A 75 4.54 -7.65 -20.74
CA LEU A 75 3.47 -8.55 -21.13
C LEU A 75 3.28 -9.69 -20.14
N GLN A 76 4.35 -10.26 -19.63
CA GLN A 76 4.28 -11.34 -18.65
C GLN A 76 3.74 -10.84 -17.31
N LEU A 77 4.17 -9.66 -16.83
CA LEU A 77 3.62 -9.02 -15.63
C LEU A 77 2.12 -8.74 -15.77
N CYS A 78 1.65 -8.37 -16.97
CA CYS A 78 0.22 -8.23 -17.30
C CYS A 78 -0.48 -9.58 -17.56
N ARG A 79 0.18 -10.73 -17.33
CA ARG A 79 -0.36 -12.07 -17.64
C ARG A 79 -0.87 -12.17 -19.08
N ARG A 80 -0.20 -11.48 -20.02
CA ARG A 80 -0.55 -11.34 -21.44
C ARG A 80 -1.94 -10.73 -21.70
N SER A 81 -2.54 -10.09 -20.69
CA SER A 81 -3.85 -9.41 -20.78
C SER A 81 -3.71 -7.95 -20.35
N VAL A 82 -3.17 -7.10 -21.24
CA VAL A 82 -2.98 -5.67 -20.96
C VAL A 82 -4.30 -4.97 -20.67
N TYR A 83 -5.38 -5.37 -21.33
CA TYR A 83 -6.73 -4.82 -21.14
C TYR A 83 -7.24 -4.96 -19.69
N ALA A 84 -6.87 -6.03 -18.99
CA ALA A 84 -7.27 -6.22 -17.59
C ALA A 84 -6.73 -5.14 -16.65
N TYR A 85 -5.75 -4.38 -17.09
CA TYR A 85 -5.08 -3.32 -16.32
C TYR A 85 -5.24 -1.94 -16.94
N GLU A 86 -6.16 -1.76 -17.91
CA GLU A 86 -6.26 -0.53 -18.69
C GLU A 86 -6.42 0.73 -17.82
N ASP A 87 -7.30 0.69 -16.83
CA ASP A 87 -7.56 1.84 -15.95
C ASP A 87 -6.40 2.16 -15.01
N GLU A 88 -5.68 1.14 -14.55
CA GLU A 88 -4.47 1.32 -13.76
C GLU A 88 -3.34 1.88 -14.64
N LEU A 89 -3.17 1.35 -15.84
CA LEU A 89 -2.16 1.80 -16.81
C LEU A 89 -2.37 3.24 -17.27
N LYS A 90 -3.62 3.73 -17.34
CA LYS A 90 -3.92 5.15 -17.55
C LYS A 90 -3.28 6.05 -16.49
N ARG A 91 -3.12 5.53 -15.27
CA ARG A 91 -2.45 6.20 -14.13
C ARG A 91 -0.93 5.98 -14.09
N GLY A 92 -0.38 5.21 -15.05
CA GLY A 92 1.06 4.93 -15.16
C GLY A 92 1.59 3.77 -14.32
N TYR A 93 0.71 2.95 -13.74
CA TYR A 93 1.09 1.76 -12.98
C TYR A 93 -0.01 0.70 -13.05
N PHE A 94 0.30 -0.50 -12.60
CA PHE A 94 -0.67 -1.56 -12.31
C PHE A 94 -0.18 -2.44 -11.15
N THR A 95 -1.11 -3.19 -10.55
CA THR A 95 -0.82 -4.00 -9.37
C THR A 95 -0.83 -5.47 -9.75
N VAL A 96 0.26 -6.17 -9.41
CA VAL A 96 0.39 -7.60 -9.64
C VAL A 96 0.30 -8.38 -8.33
N GLN A 97 0.48 -9.68 -8.45
CA GLN A 97 0.42 -10.65 -7.36
C GLN A 97 1.09 -10.17 -6.08
N GLY A 98 0.39 -10.31 -4.95
CA GLY A 98 0.87 -9.92 -3.64
C GLY A 98 0.79 -8.41 -3.35
N GLY A 99 0.10 -7.62 -4.21
CA GLY A 99 -0.03 -6.17 -4.03
C GLY A 99 1.18 -5.38 -4.52
N CYS A 100 2.13 -6.04 -5.22
CA CYS A 100 3.28 -5.36 -5.79
C CYS A 100 2.86 -4.41 -6.91
N ARG A 101 3.31 -3.17 -6.84
CA ARG A 101 2.99 -2.14 -7.84
C ARG A 101 4.08 -2.06 -8.89
N ILE A 102 3.66 -2.09 -10.15
CA ILE A 102 4.55 -1.97 -11.30
C ILE A 102 4.31 -0.60 -11.94
N GLY A 103 5.24 0.32 -11.74
CA GLY A 103 5.26 1.59 -12.45
C GLY A 103 5.75 1.39 -13.88
N VAL A 104 5.08 2.01 -14.84
CA VAL A 104 5.39 1.90 -16.27
C VAL A 104 5.73 3.27 -16.82
N ALA A 105 6.85 3.38 -17.53
CA ALA A 105 7.21 4.55 -18.30
C ALA A 105 7.52 4.17 -19.75
N GLY A 106 7.18 5.06 -20.68
CA GLY A 106 7.37 4.83 -22.11
C GLY A 106 6.53 5.76 -22.96
N CYS A 107 6.48 5.49 -24.25
CA CYS A 107 5.65 6.24 -25.18
C CYS A 107 4.20 5.79 -25.11
N ARG A 108 3.28 6.75 -25.07
CA ARG A 108 1.84 6.49 -25.10
C ARG A 108 1.27 6.63 -26.51
N GLY A 109 0.33 5.74 -26.84
CA GLY A 109 -0.47 5.77 -28.05
C GLY A 109 -1.96 5.66 -27.72
N PRO A 110 -2.85 5.64 -28.73
CA PRO A 110 -4.31 5.58 -28.53
C PRO A 110 -4.80 4.37 -27.70
N GLY A 111 -4.07 3.25 -27.76
CA GLY A 111 -4.41 1.99 -27.03
C GLY A 111 -3.56 1.74 -25.78
N GLY A 112 -2.90 2.75 -25.23
CA GLY A 112 -2.03 2.59 -24.05
C GLY A 112 -0.55 2.86 -24.34
N PHE A 113 0.36 2.06 -23.78
CA PHE A 113 1.80 2.19 -24.05
C PHE A 113 2.16 1.53 -25.38
N SER A 114 2.60 2.34 -26.37
CA SER A 114 3.14 1.86 -27.65
C SER A 114 4.57 1.34 -27.53
N ALA A 115 5.35 1.88 -26.58
CA ALA A 115 6.66 1.39 -26.22
C ALA A 115 6.90 1.57 -24.72
N VAL A 116 7.41 0.52 -24.07
CA VAL A 116 7.82 0.56 -22.65
C VAL A 116 9.32 0.77 -22.59
N THR A 117 9.75 1.82 -21.92
CA THR A 117 11.18 2.15 -21.74
C THR A 117 11.68 1.91 -20.32
N SER A 118 10.77 1.80 -19.34
CA SER A 118 11.14 1.52 -17.96
C SER A 118 10.00 0.83 -17.21
N LEU A 119 10.38 -0.11 -16.36
CA LEU A 119 9.50 -0.74 -15.37
C LEU A 119 10.10 -0.58 -13.98
N ASN A 120 9.29 -0.14 -13.02
CA ASN A 120 9.66 -0.07 -11.63
C ASN A 120 8.81 -1.04 -10.81
N LEU A 121 9.38 -2.18 -10.44
CA LEU A 121 8.71 -3.23 -9.69
C LEU A 121 8.87 -2.95 -8.19
N ARG A 122 7.86 -2.33 -7.59
CA ARG A 122 7.85 -2.02 -6.17
C ARG A 122 7.30 -3.20 -5.37
N ILE A 123 8.14 -3.72 -4.47
CA ILE A 123 7.80 -4.88 -3.66
C ILE A 123 6.91 -4.45 -2.50
N ALA A 124 5.68 -4.95 -2.50
CA ALA A 124 4.74 -4.74 -1.40
C ALA A 124 4.99 -5.79 -0.32
N ARG A 125 5.49 -5.35 0.84
CA ARG A 125 5.67 -6.22 2.00
C ARG A 125 4.51 -6.12 2.96
N TRP A 126 4.04 -7.27 3.40
CA TRP A 126 3.12 -7.34 4.50
C TRP A 126 3.90 -7.24 5.81
N LEU A 127 3.99 -6.04 6.31
CA LEU A 127 4.62 -5.78 7.59
C LEU A 127 3.56 -5.41 8.61
N THR A 128 3.68 -5.98 9.79
CA THR A 128 3.05 -5.52 11.03
C THR A 128 4.15 -5.12 12.00
N CYS A 129 3.83 -4.33 12.98
CA CYS A 129 4.76 -3.95 14.04
C CYS A 129 4.07 -4.06 15.40
N PRO A 130 4.81 -4.23 16.49
CA PRO A 130 4.26 -4.05 17.83
C PRO A 130 3.57 -2.70 17.93
N LEU A 131 2.43 -2.66 18.62
CA LEU A 131 1.73 -1.41 18.82
C LEU A 131 2.41 -0.61 19.93
N PRO A 132 2.59 0.69 19.75
CA PRO A 132 2.98 1.58 20.85
C PRO A 132 1.95 1.52 22.00
N SER A 133 2.41 1.67 23.24
CA SER A 133 1.58 1.57 24.44
C SER A 133 0.35 2.49 24.43
N GLU A 134 0.49 3.67 23.82
CA GLU A 134 -0.58 4.64 23.68
C GLU A 134 -1.72 4.13 22.77
N LEU A 135 -1.38 3.33 21.76
CA LEU A 135 -2.34 2.71 20.85
C LEU A 135 -2.92 1.42 21.43
N GLU A 136 -2.18 0.68 22.23
CA GLU A 136 -2.71 -0.47 22.97
C GLU A 136 -3.80 -0.03 23.95
N ALA A 137 -3.57 1.06 24.69
CA ALA A 137 -4.57 1.65 25.58
C ALA A 137 -5.83 2.11 24.82
N TYR A 138 -5.67 2.66 23.62
CA TYR A 138 -6.80 3.04 22.77
C TYR A 138 -7.63 1.81 22.33
N ILE A 139 -6.97 0.71 21.95
CA ILE A 139 -7.67 -0.51 21.52
C ILE A 139 -8.52 -1.10 22.62
N ALA A 140 -8.02 -1.07 23.85
CA ALA A 140 -8.75 -1.64 25.00
C ALA A 140 -10.11 -0.96 25.21
N THR A 141 -10.21 0.34 24.91
CA THR A 141 -11.46 1.11 25.08
C THR A 141 -11.57 2.17 23.99
N PRO A 142 -11.92 1.80 22.73
CA PRO A 142 -12.04 2.76 21.65
C PRO A 142 -13.28 3.65 21.88
N ALA A 143 -13.06 4.89 22.31
CA ALA A 143 -14.12 5.85 22.57
C ALA A 143 -14.56 6.57 21.28
N GLY A 144 -13.64 6.83 20.35
CA GLY A 144 -13.89 7.52 19.10
C GLY A 144 -12.83 7.19 18.03
N GLY A 145 -12.89 7.86 16.91
CA GLY A 145 -11.98 7.58 15.79
C GLY A 145 -10.54 8.02 16.02
N LEU A 146 -9.62 7.39 15.30
CA LEU A 146 -8.18 7.63 15.37
C LEU A 146 -7.59 7.95 13.99
N LEU A 147 -6.87 9.07 13.89
CA LEU A 147 -6.05 9.42 12.74
C LEU A 147 -4.58 9.04 12.99
N LEU A 148 -3.95 8.34 12.06
CA LEU A 148 -2.51 8.16 12.00
C LEU A 148 -1.92 9.21 11.05
N ALA A 149 -1.23 10.20 11.58
CA ALA A 149 -0.65 11.29 10.83
C ALA A 149 0.89 11.15 10.72
N GLY A 150 1.45 11.49 9.58
CA GLY A 150 2.90 11.47 9.39
C GLY A 150 3.33 11.54 7.93
N PRO A 151 4.61 11.78 7.66
CA PRO A 151 5.17 11.85 6.33
C PRO A 151 5.13 10.50 5.60
N PRO A 152 5.38 10.47 4.28
CA PRO A 152 5.56 9.24 3.53
C PRO A 152 6.66 8.36 4.14
N GLY A 153 6.37 7.07 4.32
CA GLY A 153 7.31 6.10 4.90
C GLY A 153 7.44 6.14 6.42
N SER A 154 6.56 6.87 7.13
CA SER A 154 6.50 6.88 8.60
C SER A 154 5.90 5.62 9.24
N GLY A 155 5.39 4.69 8.45
CA GLY A 155 4.83 3.42 8.95
C GLY A 155 3.31 3.45 9.20
N LYS A 156 2.56 4.46 8.73
CA LYS A 156 1.09 4.56 8.88
C LYS A 156 0.36 3.29 8.48
N THR A 157 0.58 2.83 7.24
CA THR A 157 -0.06 1.61 6.71
C THR A 157 0.30 0.37 7.53
N THR A 158 1.55 0.27 8.01
CA THR A 158 2.00 -0.83 8.87
C THR A 158 1.27 -0.81 10.22
N LEU A 159 1.14 0.36 10.85
CA LEU A 159 0.39 0.52 12.09
C LEU A 159 -1.10 0.26 11.90
N LEU A 160 -1.72 0.76 10.80
CA LEU A 160 -3.12 0.44 10.51
C LEU A 160 -3.35 -1.06 10.39
N ARG A 161 -2.45 -1.81 9.72
CA ARG A 161 -2.54 -3.28 9.66
C ARG A 161 -2.47 -3.92 11.04
N SER A 162 -1.54 -3.47 11.88
CA SER A 162 -1.41 -3.97 13.25
C SER A 162 -2.67 -3.69 14.08
N LEU A 163 -3.26 -2.50 13.93
CA LEU A 163 -4.52 -2.14 14.58
C LEU A 163 -5.68 -3.03 14.09
N VAL A 164 -5.82 -3.22 12.77
CA VAL A 164 -6.84 -4.12 12.19
C VAL A 164 -6.68 -5.53 12.76
N GLN A 165 -5.46 -6.06 12.72
CA GLN A 165 -5.19 -7.40 13.26
C GLN A 165 -5.61 -7.50 14.72
N LYS A 166 -5.26 -6.51 15.52
CA LYS A 166 -5.54 -6.51 16.96
C LYS A 166 -7.04 -6.43 17.25
N PHE A 167 -7.79 -5.58 16.56
CA PHE A 167 -9.25 -5.52 16.68
C PHE A 167 -9.92 -6.83 16.26
N CYS A 168 -9.40 -7.50 15.23
CA CYS A 168 -9.91 -8.75 14.71
C CYS A 168 -9.55 -9.98 15.57
N GLU A 169 -8.59 -9.86 16.49
CA GLU A 169 -8.34 -10.88 17.53
C GLU A 169 -9.48 -10.94 18.57
N GLY A 170 -10.22 -9.83 18.72
CA GLY A 170 -11.45 -9.75 19.52
C GLY A 170 -12.70 -10.12 18.73
N GLU A 171 -13.87 -9.75 19.26
CA GLU A 171 -15.19 -9.98 18.65
C GLU A 171 -15.69 -8.75 17.86
N THR A 172 -14.80 -7.81 17.50
CA THR A 172 -15.16 -6.58 16.83
C THR A 172 -15.34 -6.80 15.34
N ILE A 173 -16.47 -6.36 14.78
CA ILE A 173 -16.72 -6.39 13.35
C ILE A 173 -15.96 -5.21 12.70
N VAL A 174 -15.01 -5.55 11.85
CA VAL A 174 -14.13 -4.59 11.18
C VAL A 174 -14.30 -4.67 9.67
N SER A 175 -14.60 -3.53 9.04
CA SER A 175 -14.54 -3.38 7.58
C SER A 175 -13.34 -2.52 7.18
N VAL A 176 -12.62 -2.95 6.17
CA VAL A 176 -11.41 -2.25 5.66
C VAL A 176 -11.69 -1.78 4.24
N ILE A 177 -11.53 -0.48 4.03
CA ILE A 177 -11.67 0.15 2.71
C ILE A 177 -10.26 0.41 2.16
N ASP A 178 -9.83 -0.43 1.25
CA ASP A 178 -8.48 -0.48 0.71
C ASP A 178 -8.47 -0.10 -0.77
N GLU A 179 -8.69 1.18 -1.05
CA GLU A 179 -8.82 1.69 -2.42
C GLU A 179 -7.64 1.31 -3.32
N ARG A 180 -6.43 1.32 -2.77
CA ARG A 180 -5.19 1.05 -3.51
C ARG A 180 -4.73 -0.40 -3.45
N GLY A 181 -5.37 -1.25 -2.64
CA GLY A 181 -4.92 -2.61 -2.41
C GLY A 181 -3.60 -2.71 -1.64
N GLU A 182 -3.24 -1.67 -0.89
CA GLU A 182 -1.98 -1.60 -0.14
C GLU A 182 -2.14 -2.01 1.32
N LEU A 183 -3.35 -1.94 1.87
CA LEU A 183 -3.61 -2.19 3.29
C LEU A 183 -3.84 -3.68 3.57
N MET A 184 -4.87 -4.27 3.00
CA MET A 184 -5.29 -5.65 3.28
C MET A 184 -5.48 -6.50 2.02
N ALA A 185 -5.73 -5.86 0.88
CA ALA A 185 -6.01 -6.56 -0.35
C ALA A 185 -4.78 -7.32 -0.86
N GLY A 186 -5.03 -8.52 -1.31
CA GLY A 186 -4.09 -9.31 -2.08
C GLY A 186 -4.30 -9.09 -3.57
N GLU A 187 -3.99 -10.12 -4.33
CA GLU A 187 -4.19 -10.14 -5.78
C GLU A 187 -5.64 -9.92 -6.19
N SER A 188 -5.79 -9.41 -7.41
CA SER A 188 -7.05 -9.49 -8.15
C SER A 188 -7.50 -10.96 -8.25
N GLY A 189 -8.59 -11.30 -7.58
CA GLY A 189 -9.19 -12.65 -7.63
C GLY A 189 -8.62 -13.68 -6.66
N SER A 190 -7.60 -13.38 -5.87
CA SER A 190 -7.20 -14.21 -4.72
C SER A 190 -7.86 -13.71 -3.45
N LEU A 191 -8.13 -14.62 -2.51
CA LEU A 191 -8.54 -14.24 -1.16
C LEU A 191 -7.49 -13.28 -0.59
N PRO A 192 -7.88 -12.12 -0.07
CA PRO A 192 -6.97 -11.21 0.58
C PRO A 192 -6.16 -11.94 1.65
N ARG A 193 -4.97 -11.46 1.99
CA ARG A 193 -4.27 -11.95 3.20
C ARG A 193 -5.14 -11.81 4.44
N ALA A 194 -6.13 -10.94 4.39
CA ALA A 194 -7.26 -10.85 5.29
C ALA A 194 -8.03 -12.18 5.50
N ALA A 195 -7.92 -13.17 4.65
CA ALA A 195 -8.52 -14.50 4.91
C ALA A 195 -8.02 -15.15 6.22
N ARG A 196 -6.91 -14.67 6.78
CA ARG A 196 -6.40 -15.06 8.11
C ARG A 196 -6.80 -14.07 9.21
N ILE A 197 -7.39 -12.93 8.85
CA ILE A 197 -7.81 -11.86 9.74
C ILE A 197 -9.32 -11.71 9.54
N ARG A 198 -10.10 -11.77 10.59
CA ARG A 198 -11.56 -11.72 10.54
C ARG A 198 -12.05 -10.30 10.26
N CYS A 199 -11.88 -9.82 9.03
CA CYS A 199 -12.39 -8.52 8.58
C CYS A 199 -12.95 -8.60 7.16
N ASP A 200 -13.89 -7.70 6.86
CA ASP A 200 -14.44 -7.53 5.52
C ASP A 200 -13.60 -6.51 4.76
N VAL A 201 -13.19 -6.83 3.53
CA VAL A 201 -12.29 -5.96 2.75
C VAL A 201 -12.97 -5.52 1.47
N TYR A 202 -13.10 -4.21 1.30
CA TYR A 202 -13.52 -3.57 0.06
C TYR A 202 -12.26 -3.00 -0.63
N ALA A 203 -11.89 -3.60 -1.74
CA ALA A 203 -10.71 -3.21 -2.48
C ALA A 203 -11.05 -2.66 -3.85
N ARG A 204 -10.23 -1.71 -4.35
CA ARG A 204 -10.34 -1.14 -5.70
C ARG A 204 -11.66 -0.40 -5.99
N CYS A 205 -12.34 0.04 -4.98
CA CYS A 205 -13.44 0.99 -5.05
C CYS A 205 -13.01 2.32 -4.39
N THR A 206 -13.71 3.39 -4.68
CA THR A 206 -13.48 4.64 -3.95
C THR A 206 -13.83 4.47 -2.47
N LYS A 207 -13.25 5.28 -1.61
CA LYS A 207 -13.55 5.23 -0.17
C LYS A 207 -15.03 5.48 0.09
N ALA A 208 -15.62 6.46 -0.62
CA ALA A 208 -17.06 6.76 -0.50
C ALA A 208 -17.94 5.55 -0.83
N GLU A 209 -17.65 4.85 -1.95
CA GLU A 209 -18.38 3.63 -2.33
C GLU A 209 -18.19 2.52 -1.31
N GLY A 210 -16.94 2.26 -0.89
CA GLY A 210 -16.61 1.20 0.07
C GLY A 210 -17.26 1.43 1.43
N ILE A 211 -17.22 2.65 1.95
CA ILE A 211 -17.88 3.04 3.21
C ILE A 211 -19.40 2.83 3.10
N ALA A 212 -20.01 3.31 2.01
CA ALA A 212 -21.45 3.14 1.80
C ALA A 212 -21.88 1.67 1.73
N MET A 213 -21.10 0.83 1.04
CA MET A 213 -21.35 -0.62 0.99
C MET A 213 -21.18 -1.29 2.35
N ALA A 214 -20.11 -0.95 3.08
CA ALA A 214 -19.86 -1.50 4.42
C ALA A 214 -21.01 -1.17 5.39
N LEU A 215 -21.46 0.08 5.42
CA LEU A 215 -22.57 0.52 6.26
C LEU A 215 -23.88 -0.20 5.95
N ARG A 216 -24.18 -0.42 4.66
CA ARG A 216 -25.43 -1.07 4.24
C ARG A 216 -25.47 -2.56 4.48
N CYS A 217 -24.33 -3.25 4.37
CA CYS A 217 -24.29 -4.71 4.23
C CYS A 217 -23.59 -5.44 5.37
N MET A 218 -22.61 -4.80 6.06
CA MET A 218 -21.73 -5.52 6.99
C MET A 218 -21.91 -5.12 8.45
N ASN A 219 -22.66 -4.07 8.74
CA ASN A 219 -22.88 -3.57 10.10
C ASN A 219 -21.59 -3.46 10.93
N PRO A 220 -20.54 -2.78 10.43
CA PRO A 220 -19.25 -2.73 11.09
C PRO A 220 -19.31 -1.88 12.36
N ARG A 221 -18.58 -2.28 13.38
CA ARG A 221 -18.28 -1.43 14.54
C ARG A 221 -17.15 -0.46 14.22
N ILE A 222 -16.19 -0.91 13.40
CA ILE A 222 -15.02 -0.12 13.00
C ILE A 222 -14.88 -0.18 11.49
N ILE A 223 -14.68 0.99 10.86
CA ILE A 223 -14.24 1.11 9.47
C ILE A 223 -12.81 1.64 9.47
N VAL A 224 -11.95 0.91 8.75
CA VAL A 224 -10.55 1.31 8.55
C VAL A 224 -10.36 1.75 7.11
N CYS A 225 -9.88 2.97 6.94
CA CYS A 225 -9.54 3.51 5.62
C CYS A 225 -8.03 3.74 5.53
N ASP A 226 -7.47 3.50 4.35
CA ASP A 226 -6.13 3.96 4.05
C ASP A 226 -6.11 5.51 3.99
N GLU A 227 -5.25 6.09 3.24
CA GLU A 227 -5.01 7.53 3.16
C GLU A 227 -6.26 8.35 2.79
N LEU A 228 -6.75 9.16 3.73
CA LEU A 228 -7.85 10.12 3.49
C LEU A 228 -7.30 11.44 2.97
N GLY A 229 -8.04 12.10 2.06
CA GLY A 229 -7.58 13.37 1.51
C GLY A 229 -8.49 14.02 0.47
N THR A 230 -9.67 13.47 0.20
CA THR A 230 -10.62 14.06 -0.75
C THR A 230 -11.88 14.61 -0.04
N PRO A 231 -12.58 15.60 -0.62
CA PRO A 231 -13.86 16.08 -0.07
C PRO A 231 -14.91 14.95 0.05
N GLY A 232 -14.98 14.05 -0.92
CA GLY A 232 -15.91 12.91 -0.89
C GLY A 232 -15.64 11.93 0.25
N ASP A 233 -14.39 11.85 0.73
CA ASP A 233 -14.06 11.04 1.90
C ASP A 233 -14.72 11.60 3.16
N ALA A 234 -14.74 12.94 3.32
CA ALA A 234 -15.34 13.59 4.49
C ALA A 234 -16.88 13.38 4.53
N GLU A 235 -17.55 13.46 3.38
CA GLU A 235 -18.99 13.22 3.30
C GLU A 235 -19.36 11.78 3.66
N ALA A 236 -18.62 10.80 3.11
CA ALA A 236 -18.86 9.40 3.42
C ALA A 236 -18.60 9.06 4.89
N ILE A 237 -17.57 9.65 5.49
CA ILE A 237 -17.26 9.50 6.92
C ILE A 237 -18.36 10.11 7.79
N ALA A 238 -18.89 11.29 7.45
CA ALA A 238 -19.98 11.91 8.19
C ALA A 238 -21.22 11.00 8.25
N GLN A 239 -21.55 10.31 7.16
CA GLN A 239 -22.63 9.31 7.14
C GLN A 239 -22.37 8.14 8.08
N GLY A 240 -21.13 7.66 8.14
CA GLY A 240 -20.73 6.57 9.03
C GLY A 240 -20.77 6.96 10.50
N VAL A 241 -20.36 8.18 10.83
CA VAL A 241 -20.45 8.72 12.21
C VAL A 241 -21.89 8.77 12.68
N ALA A 242 -22.81 9.26 11.83
CA ALA A 242 -24.25 9.25 12.13
C ALA A 242 -24.80 7.85 12.40
N SER A 243 -24.15 6.81 11.91
CA SER A 243 -24.49 5.40 12.16
C SER A 243 -23.76 4.79 13.37
N GLY A 244 -22.99 5.59 14.12
CA GLY A 244 -22.27 5.13 15.33
C GLY A 244 -21.00 4.31 15.06
N VAL A 245 -20.44 4.38 13.84
CA VAL A 245 -19.23 3.67 13.45
C VAL A 245 -17.98 4.44 13.85
N ILE A 246 -16.98 3.74 14.34
CA ILE A 246 -15.66 4.28 14.66
C ILE A 246 -14.75 4.21 13.42
N PHE A 247 -14.07 5.30 13.10
CA PHE A 247 -13.14 5.34 11.97
C PHE A 247 -11.68 5.32 12.41
N LEU A 248 -10.88 4.47 11.74
CA LEU A 248 -9.42 4.49 11.80
C LEU A 248 -8.90 4.85 10.41
N ALA A 249 -8.04 5.85 10.32
CA ALA A 249 -7.52 6.25 9.02
C ALA A 249 -6.12 6.84 9.08
N ALA A 250 -5.45 6.91 7.91
CA ALA A 250 -4.18 7.58 7.77
C ALA A 250 -4.31 8.89 6.99
N VAL A 251 -3.46 9.85 7.32
CA VAL A 251 -3.34 11.13 6.60
C VAL A 251 -1.88 11.55 6.45
N HIS A 252 -1.57 12.26 5.37
CA HIS A 252 -0.26 12.91 5.22
C HIS A 252 -0.26 14.28 5.90
N CYS A 253 0.22 14.30 7.14
CA CYS A 253 0.36 15.52 7.92
C CYS A 253 1.42 15.35 9.00
N ASP A 254 2.25 16.37 9.21
CA ASP A 254 3.41 16.30 10.09
C ASP A 254 3.16 16.98 11.45
N SER A 255 2.07 17.75 11.57
CA SER A 255 1.78 18.51 12.80
C SER A 255 0.27 18.72 13.03
N PRO A 256 -0.14 18.93 14.28
CA PRO A 256 -1.53 19.27 14.61
C PRO A 256 -2.03 20.55 13.90
N GLU A 257 -1.15 21.54 13.75
CA GLU A 257 -1.45 22.79 13.04
C GLU A 257 -1.69 22.51 11.54
N GLY A 258 -0.93 21.60 10.96
CA GLY A 258 -1.09 21.14 9.57
C GLY A 258 -2.44 20.46 9.32
N LEU A 259 -2.95 19.70 10.30
CA LEU A 259 -4.29 19.09 10.20
C LEU A 259 -5.39 20.16 10.04
N ARG A 260 -5.29 21.26 10.77
CA ARG A 260 -6.28 22.34 10.75
C ARG A 260 -6.13 23.29 9.58
N LYS A 261 -4.90 23.47 9.06
CA LYS A 261 -4.62 24.41 7.95
C LYS A 261 -4.96 23.85 6.57
N LYS A 262 -4.92 22.55 6.38
CA LYS A 262 -5.24 21.92 5.08
C LYS A 262 -6.78 21.82 4.94
N PRO A 263 -7.40 22.48 3.93
CA PRO A 263 -8.87 22.52 3.82
C PRO A 263 -9.54 21.16 3.84
N GLN A 264 -8.97 20.18 3.13
CA GLN A 264 -9.52 18.81 3.06
C GLN A 264 -9.48 18.10 4.44
N LEU A 265 -8.41 18.33 5.22
CA LEU A 265 -8.28 17.74 6.55
C LEU A 265 -9.15 18.49 7.56
N ALA A 266 -9.32 19.81 7.41
CA ALA A 266 -10.23 20.58 8.25
C ALA A 266 -11.68 20.12 8.07
N GLN A 267 -12.12 19.82 6.83
CA GLN A 267 -13.44 19.23 6.59
C GLN A 267 -13.58 17.85 7.25
N LEU A 268 -12.56 17.04 7.16
CA LEU A 268 -12.53 15.72 7.80
C LEU A 268 -12.65 15.83 9.33
N LEU A 269 -11.93 16.76 9.96
CA LEU A 269 -12.04 17.01 11.39
C LEU A 269 -13.43 17.53 11.79
N ALA A 270 -14.05 18.38 10.95
CA ALA A 270 -15.39 18.92 11.20
C ALA A 270 -16.49 17.85 11.22
N THR A 271 -16.23 16.62 10.70
CA THR A 271 -17.18 15.49 10.81
C THR A 271 -17.36 14.99 12.24
N GLY A 272 -16.44 15.31 13.16
CA GLY A 272 -16.40 14.73 14.51
C GLY A 272 -16.04 13.24 14.54
N ALA A 273 -15.61 12.67 13.42
CA ALA A 273 -15.29 11.24 13.31
C ALA A 273 -14.06 10.81 14.12
N PHE A 274 -13.16 11.75 14.39
CA PHE A 274 -11.87 11.47 14.98
C PHE A 274 -11.69 12.24 16.30
N GLU A 275 -11.45 11.51 17.37
CA GLU A 275 -11.15 12.08 18.68
C GLU A 275 -9.68 12.30 18.92
N LYS A 276 -8.84 11.47 18.29
CA LYS A 276 -7.40 11.48 18.51
C LYS A 276 -6.62 11.41 17.21
N ALA A 277 -5.44 12.04 17.22
CA ALA A 277 -4.44 11.89 16.16
C ALA A 277 -3.11 11.44 16.75
N ALA A 278 -2.58 10.34 16.23
CA ALA A 278 -1.24 9.86 16.53
C ALA A 278 -0.27 10.31 15.43
N PHE A 279 0.66 11.19 15.79
CA PHE A 279 1.70 11.68 14.90
C PHE A 279 2.89 10.73 14.94
N LEU A 280 3.30 10.27 13.77
CA LEU A 280 4.39 9.31 13.61
C LEU A 280 5.69 10.01 13.25
N SER A 281 6.80 9.43 13.71
CA SER A 281 8.15 9.84 13.29
C SER A 281 8.32 9.64 11.77
N GLY A 282 9.37 10.24 11.21
CA GLY A 282 9.75 10.04 9.82
C GLY A 282 10.37 8.67 9.56
N ARG A 283 10.91 8.51 8.34
CA ARG A 283 11.50 7.25 7.83
C ARG A 283 12.61 6.64 8.68
N ALA A 284 13.26 7.43 9.53
CA ALA A 284 14.36 6.95 10.37
C ALA A 284 13.89 5.97 11.46
N LYS A 285 12.66 6.14 11.95
CA LYS A 285 12.05 5.27 12.97
C LYS A 285 10.58 5.04 12.64
N PRO A 286 10.26 4.28 11.58
CA PRO A 286 8.88 4.09 11.14
C PRO A 286 8.07 3.33 12.22
N GLY A 287 6.78 3.67 12.33
CA GLY A 287 5.89 3.06 13.31
C GLY A 287 5.98 3.62 14.74
N THR A 288 6.88 4.58 14.98
CA THR A 288 7.00 5.21 16.30
C THR A 288 6.03 6.38 16.43
N VAL A 289 5.16 6.34 17.43
CA VAL A 289 4.31 7.48 17.82
C VAL A 289 5.15 8.48 18.58
N VAL A 290 5.24 9.71 18.08
CA VAL A 290 5.97 10.81 18.73
C VAL A 290 5.06 11.71 19.52
N ARG A 291 3.76 11.72 19.17
CA ARG A 291 2.76 12.55 19.85
C ARG A 291 1.35 11.97 19.61
N LEU A 292 0.58 11.86 20.67
CA LEU A 292 -0.85 11.58 20.63
C LEU A 292 -1.60 12.84 21.12
N VAL A 293 -2.53 13.34 20.34
CA VAL A 293 -3.29 14.55 20.67
C VAL A 293 -4.78 14.27 20.57
N ALA A 294 -5.58 14.95 21.40
CA ALA A 294 -7.01 15.07 21.20
C ALA A 294 -7.29 16.09 20.08
N LEU A 295 -8.35 15.85 19.29
CA LEU A 295 -8.74 16.65 18.13
C LEU A 295 -9.94 17.56 18.45
#